data_654b2f73ac09bb3484e8dbefad2053ec
#
_entry.id   654b2f73ac09bb3484e8dbefad2053ec
#
_cell.length_a   1.000
_cell.length_b   1.000
_cell.length_c   1.000
_cell.angle_alpha   90.00
_cell.angle_beta   90.00
_cell.angle_gamma   90.00
#
_symmetry.space_group_name_H-M   'P 1'
#
loop_
_entity.id
_entity.type
_entity.pdbx_description
1 polymer ?
#
loop_
_entity_poly.entity_id
_entity_poly.type
_entity_poly.pdbx_seq_one_letter_code
_entity_poly.pdbx_strand_id
1 'polypeptide(L)'
;MVAHSTPSRPASLTVLGLVQYLELVLGPMAEAPDWTESSLSEHYSDGSRIDLSWLGKPTRHQFRWRTIKGPWVTSRRRISSGQSLVKGFKGSMPRDVFVSTSSWLDPVNLPRLKDGKKPPPILLDHMVVFDIDMRPFCIRRLEDARVAAMRLREWISEATDLDLQHISFSGGKGFHLIARDPDRSAFSEPDTIRREEMVREQRRTLLDQALEAGHPVDPVVTPDTRRIIRLPGTLHGSTGFAC
;
A
#
# COMPACT_ATOMS: atom_id res chain seq x y z
N MET A 1 -32.06 -10.06 -24.90
CA MET A 1 -30.64 -10.48 -24.70
C MET A 1 -29.84 -9.88 -25.85
N VAL A 2 -29.12 -8.79 -25.61
CA VAL A 2 -28.20 -8.22 -26.61
C VAL A 2 -26.81 -8.71 -26.20
N ALA A 3 -26.25 -9.60 -27.03
CA ALA A 3 -24.90 -10.11 -26.85
C ALA A 3 -23.92 -8.98 -27.21
N HIS A 4 -23.24 -8.43 -26.22
CA HIS A 4 -22.10 -7.56 -26.43
C HIS A 4 -20.90 -8.42 -26.87
N SER A 5 -20.67 -8.49 -28.19
CA SER A 5 -19.45 -9.06 -28.75
C SER A 5 -18.27 -8.14 -28.41
N THR A 6 -17.34 -8.66 -27.66
CA THR A 6 -16.04 -8.02 -27.44
C THR A 6 -15.30 -7.93 -28.78
N PRO A 7 -14.79 -6.77 -29.20
CA PRO A 7 -14.04 -6.66 -30.44
C PRO A 7 -12.76 -7.49 -30.37
N SER A 8 -12.49 -8.32 -31.36
CA SER A 8 -11.30 -9.14 -31.49
C SER A 8 -10.04 -8.24 -31.58
N ARG A 9 -8.99 -8.60 -30.89
CA ARG A 9 -7.70 -7.89 -30.86
C ARG A 9 -7.11 -7.85 -32.28
N PRO A 10 -6.82 -6.68 -32.86
CA PRO A 10 -6.15 -6.60 -34.15
C PRO A 10 -4.69 -7.05 -34.05
N ALA A 11 -4.20 -7.77 -35.05
CA ALA A 11 -2.92 -8.49 -35.03
C ALA A 11 -1.65 -7.61 -35.05
N SER A 12 -1.73 -6.32 -35.31
CA SER A 12 -0.61 -5.35 -35.17
C SER A 12 -1.16 -3.92 -34.93
N LEU A 13 -1.02 -3.43 -33.72
CA LEU A 13 -1.26 -2.03 -33.40
C LEU A 13 0.08 -1.33 -33.16
N THR A 14 0.26 -0.13 -33.74
CA THR A 14 1.30 0.79 -33.31
C THR A 14 1.06 1.14 -31.83
N VAL A 15 2.11 1.59 -31.12
CA VAL A 15 1.97 2.01 -29.71
C VAL A 15 0.83 3.02 -29.54
N LEU A 16 0.70 3.98 -30.47
CA LEU A 16 -0.38 4.99 -30.48
C LEU A 16 -1.75 4.33 -30.68
N GLY A 17 -1.87 3.39 -31.60
CA GLY A 17 -3.13 2.65 -31.84
C GLY A 17 -3.53 1.76 -30.66
N LEU A 18 -2.54 1.22 -29.91
CA LEU A 18 -2.81 0.46 -28.69
C LEU A 18 -3.34 1.38 -27.57
N VAL A 19 -2.78 2.57 -27.40
CA VAL A 19 -3.24 3.56 -26.41
C VAL A 19 -4.68 3.98 -26.73
N GLN A 20 -4.98 4.35 -27.98
CA GLN A 20 -6.34 4.71 -28.41
C GLN A 20 -7.34 3.57 -28.25
N TYR A 21 -6.95 2.33 -28.55
CA TYR A 21 -7.79 1.15 -28.32
C TYR A 21 -8.07 0.93 -26.84
N LEU A 22 -7.04 1.09 -25.98
CA LEU A 22 -7.20 0.96 -24.54
C LEU A 22 -8.10 2.06 -23.97
N GLU A 23 -7.98 3.30 -24.42
CA GLU A 23 -8.87 4.40 -24.01
C GLU A 23 -10.32 4.15 -24.45
N LEU A 24 -10.53 3.63 -25.66
CA LEU A 24 -11.87 3.29 -26.16
C LEU A 24 -12.52 2.15 -25.37
N VAL A 25 -11.74 1.13 -24.99
CA VAL A 25 -12.25 -0.08 -24.32
C VAL A 25 -12.29 0.10 -22.80
N LEU A 26 -11.32 0.78 -22.22
CA LEU A 26 -11.10 0.87 -20.77
C LEU A 26 -11.46 2.25 -20.19
N GLY A 27 -11.69 3.25 -21.03
CA GLY A 27 -11.92 4.64 -20.62
C GLY A 27 -10.61 5.43 -20.47
N PRO A 28 -10.72 6.75 -20.23
CA PRO A 28 -9.58 7.65 -20.20
C PRO A 28 -8.61 7.31 -19.07
N MET A 29 -7.32 7.47 -19.35
CA MET A 29 -6.26 7.39 -18.35
C MET A 29 -6.22 8.68 -17.52
N ALA A 30 -5.94 8.56 -16.23
CA ALA A 30 -5.73 9.74 -15.40
C ALA A 30 -4.40 10.42 -15.75
N GLU A 31 -4.45 11.72 -16.00
CA GLU A 31 -3.25 12.51 -16.22
C GLU A 31 -2.50 12.77 -14.90
N ALA A 32 -1.17 12.78 -14.98
CA ALA A 32 -0.35 13.15 -13.82
C ALA A 32 -0.51 14.64 -13.51
N PRO A 33 -0.82 15.03 -12.25
CA PRO A 33 -0.96 16.43 -11.90
C PRO A 33 0.39 17.14 -11.91
N ASP A 34 0.36 18.42 -12.24
CA ASP A 34 1.52 19.32 -12.10
C ASP A 34 1.62 19.79 -10.64
N TRP A 35 2.42 19.07 -9.86
CA TRP A 35 2.59 19.31 -8.44
C TRP A 35 3.47 20.53 -8.16
N THR A 36 2.93 21.46 -7.37
CA THR A 36 3.70 22.56 -6.79
C THR A 36 3.86 22.39 -5.28
N GLU A 37 4.87 23.00 -4.68
CA GLU A 37 5.02 23.00 -3.22
C GLU A 37 3.82 23.71 -2.55
N SER A 38 3.24 24.69 -3.19
CA SER A 38 2.05 25.41 -2.70
C SER A 38 0.82 24.49 -2.63
N SER A 39 0.51 23.77 -3.72
CA SER A 39 -0.65 22.88 -3.77
C SER A 39 -0.55 21.73 -2.77
N LEU A 40 0.65 21.18 -2.58
CA LEU A 40 0.89 20.15 -1.56
C LEU A 40 0.87 20.71 -0.14
N SER A 41 1.39 21.92 0.08
CA SER A 41 1.30 22.60 1.39
C SER A 41 -0.12 22.89 1.78
N GLU A 42 -0.98 23.27 0.85
CA GLU A 42 -2.40 23.46 1.09
C GLU A 42 -3.09 22.15 1.47
N HIS A 43 -2.85 21.08 0.71
CA HIS A 43 -3.42 19.76 1.00
C HIS A 43 -2.98 19.25 2.38
N TYR A 44 -1.71 19.39 2.73
CA TYR A 44 -1.14 18.95 4.01
C TYR A 44 -1.10 20.05 5.09
N SER A 45 -1.88 21.13 4.94
CA SER A 45 -1.96 22.19 5.97
C SER A 45 -2.50 21.69 7.30
N ASP A 46 -3.43 20.76 7.23
CA ASP A 46 -4.02 20.11 8.39
C ASP A 46 -3.80 18.59 8.36
N GLY A 47 -3.11 18.08 9.36
CA GLY A 47 -2.88 16.65 9.54
C GLY A 47 -4.08 15.87 10.06
N SER A 48 -5.22 16.49 10.33
CA SER A 48 -6.43 15.80 10.85
C SER A 48 -7.02 14.83 9.85
N ARG A 49 -6.79 15.05 8.54
CA ARG A 49 -7.24 14.15 7.46
C ARG A 49 -6.49 12.82 7.43
N ILE A 50 -5.34 12.73 8.12
CA ILE A 50 -4.49 11.54 8.14
C ILE A 50 -4.78 10.80 9.45
N ASP A 51 -5.69 9.83 9.38
CA ASP A 51 -5.98 8.96 10.50
C ASP A 51 -4.92 7.85 10.61
N LEU A 52 -4.28 7.74 11.76
CA LEU A 52 -3.30 6.71 12.09
C LEU A 52 -3.81 5.72 13.14
N SER A 53 -5.08 5.78 13.55
CA SER A 53 -5.65 4.93 14.61
C SER A 53 -5.60 3.43 14.26
N TRP A 54 -5.77 3.09 12.99
CA TRP A 54 -5.70 1.72 12.48
C TRP A 54 -4.32 1.06 12.65
N LEU A 55 -3.25 1.85 12.82
CA LEU A 55 -1.90 1.33 13.12
C LEU A 55 -1.75 0.81 14.56
N GLY A 56 -2.69 1.13 15.45
CA GLY A 56 -2.63 0.81 16.87
C GLY A 56 -1.52 1.55 17.61
N LYS A 57 -0.27 1.43 17.18
CA LYS A 57 0.91 2.12 17.76
C LYS A 57 1.72 2.83 16.67
N PRO A 58 1.27 3.98 16.13
CA PRO A 58 1.94 4.68 15.02
C PRO A 58 3.43 4.96 15.27
N THR A 59 3.82 5.22 16.54
CA THR A 59 5.22 5.47 16.95
C THR A 59 6.16 4.29 16.71
N ARG A 60 5.64 3.11 16.39
CA ARG A 60 6.37 1.88 16.10
C ARG A 60 6.54 1.63 14.60
N HIS A 61 5.92 2.44 13.75
CA HIS A 61 5.97 2.31 12.30
C HIS A 61 6.97 3.27 11.69
N GLN A 62 7.63 2.84 10.59
CA GLN A 62 8.46 3.70 9.78
C GLN A 62 7.59 4.48 8.82
N PHE A 63 7.77 5.80 8.76
CA PHE A 63 7.15 6.66 7.76
C PHE A 63 8.20 7.15 6.78
N ARG A 64 7.86 7.09 5.48
CA ARG A 64 8.71 7.52 4.39
C ARG A 64 7.89 8.28 3.37
N TRP A 65 8.52 9.19 2.66
CA TRP A 65 7.86 9.90 1.56
C TRP A 65 8.80 10.21 0.42
N ARG A 66 8.24 10.41 -0.75
CA ARG A 66 8.94 10.96 -1.90
C ARG A 66 8.60 12.43 -2.02
N THR A 67 9.61 13.27 -2.17
CA THR A 67 9.40 14.70 -2.43
C THR A 67 9.03 14.94 -3.90
N ILE A 68 8.55 16.15 -4.22
CA ILE A 68 8.28 16.57 -5.60
C ILE A 68 9.50 16.34 -6.49
N LYS A 69 10.69 16.68 -6.00
CA LYS A 69 11.97 16.54 -6.72
C LYS A 69 12.46 15.09 -6.85
N GLY A 70 11.76 14.14 -6.27
CA GLY A 70 12.00 12.71 -6.43
C GLY A 70 12.77 11.98 -5.32
N PRO A 71 13.64 12.61 -4.49
CA PRO A 71 14.37 11.88 -3.46
C PRO A 71 13.43 11.33 -2.37
N TRP A 72 13.85 10.18 -1.83
CA TRP A 72 13.19 9.57 -0.68
C TRP A 72 13.66 10.20 0.62
N VAL A 73 12.69 10.50 1.48
CA VAL A 73 12.92 10.94 2.87
C VAL A 73 12.35 9.89 3.81
N THR A 74 13.11 9.56 4.85
CA THR A 74 12.64 8.74 5.98
C THR A 74 12.46 9.66 7.18
N SER A 75 11.35 9.53 7.90
CA SER A 75 11.13 10.30 9.11
C SER A 75 12.24 10.04 10.13
N ARG A 76 12.82 11.12 10.64
CA ARG A 76 13.85 11.07 11.70
C ARG A 76 13.23 11.08 13.10
N ARG A 77 11.90 11.08 13.21
CA ARG A 77 11.15 11.12 14.47
C ARG A 77 10.08 10.04 14.46
N ARG A 78 9.72 9.60 15.64
CA ARG A 78 8.56 8.73 15.83
C ARG A 78 7.31 9.56 15.61
N ILE A 79 6.43 9.08 14.75
CA ILE A 79 5.17 9.74 14.37
C ILE A 79 4.06 9.16 15.26
N SER A 80 3.31 10.02 15.92
CA SER A 80 2.20 9.65 16.81
C SER A 80 0.82 10.03 16.28
N SER A 81 0.75 10.96 15.33
CA SER A 81 -0.50 11.48 14.75
C SER A 81 -0.26 12.06 13.37
N GLY A 82 -1.34 12.30 12.60
CA GLY A 82 -1.27 13.01 11.32
C GLY A 82 -0.64 14.40 11.46
N GLN A 83 -0.93 15.14 12.53
CA GLN A 83 -0.31 16.44 12.79
C GLN A 83 1.21 16.31 13.02
N SER A 84 1.66 15.28 13.74
CA SER A 84 3.11 15.06 13.93
C SER A 84 3.80 14.65 12.64
N LEU A 85 3.12 13.94 11.74
CA LEU A 85 3.61 13.58 10.42
C LEU A 85 3.76 14.82 9.54
N VAL A 86 2.73 15.64 9.44
CA VAL A 86 2.73 16.89 8.64
C VAL A 86 3.83 17.85 9.10
N LYS A 87 4.05 17.98 10.41
CA LYS A 87 5.20 18.74 10.94
C LYS A 87 6.56 18.20 10.45
N GLY A 88 6.63 16.90 10.15
CA GLY A 88 7.82 16.25 9.58
C GLY A 88 8.09 16.61 8.11
N PHE A 89 7.09 17.11 7.37
CA PHE A 89 7.21 17.46 5.95
C PHE A 89 7.90 18.80 5.71
N LYS A 90 8.08 19.62 6.75
CA LYS A 90 8.69 20.95 6.62
C LYS A 90 10.04 20.90 5.90
N GLY A 91 10.15 21.61 4.78
CA GLY A 91 11.34 21.63 3.92
C GLY A 91 11.53 20.41 3.01
N SER A 92 10.57 19.46 3.02
CA SER A 92 10.61 18.25 2.17
C SER A 92 9.20 17.80 1.79
N MET A 93 8.41 18.72 1.21
CA MET A 93 6.99 18.50 0.90
C MET A 93 6.77 17.20 0.11
N PRO A 94 5.88 16.32 0.59
CA PRO A 94 5.71 15.00 0.00
C PRO A 94 4.76 15.03 -1.19
N ARG A 95 5.15 14.34 -2.25
CA ARG A 95 4.27 13.95 -3.34
C ARG A 95 3.56 12.63 -3.07
N ASP A 96 4.26 11.69 -2.40
CA ASP A 96 3.78 10.37 -2.03
C ASP A 96 4.21 10.06 -0.59
N VAL A 97 3.31 9.53 0.24
CA VAL A 97 3.62 9.17 1.63
C VAL A 97 3.35 7.69 1.86
N PHE A 98 4.23 7.05 2.61
CA PHE A 98 4.19 5.60 2.88
C PHE A 98 4.42 5.31 4.35
N VAL A 99 3.87 4.17 4.78
CA VAL A 99 4.04 3.63 6.13
C VAL A 99 4.41 2.15 6.07
N SER A 100 5.24 1.68 7.01
CA SER A 100 5.58 0.25 7.10
C SER A 100 4.40 -0.60 7.55
N THR A 101 4.25 -1.77 6.95
CA THR A 101 3.22 -2.77 7.34
C THR A 101 3.56 -3.49 8.64
N SER A 102 4.76 -3.32 9.13
CA SER A 102 5.26 -3.91 10.37
C SER A 102 5.67 -2.86 11.39
N SER A 103 5.57 -3.23 12.65
CA SER A 103 5.89 -2.43 13.83
C SER A 103 7.26 -2.83 14.36
N TRP A 104 8.14 -1.87 14.61
CA TRP A 104 9.55 -2.10 14.95
C TRP A 104 9.92 -1.44 16.27
N LEU A 105 10.88 -2.01 16.98
CA LEU A 105 11.43 -1.40 18.21
C LEU A 105 12.08 -0.04 17.90
N ASP A 106 12.84 0.03 16.80
CA ASP A 106 13.43 1.28 16.30
C ASP A 106 13.05 1.52 14.83
N PRO A 107 11.85 2.09 14.55
CA PRO A 107 11.38 2.31 13.18
C PRO A 107 12.14 3.42 12.45
N VAL A 108 12.81 4.32 13.20
CA VAL A 108 13.52 5.47 12.62
C VAL A 108 14.85 5.03 11.99
N ASN A 109 15.53 4.08 12.61
CA ASN A 109 16.85 3.62 12.21
C ASN A 109 16.82 2.21 11.57
N LEU A 110 15.71 1.82 10.95
CA LEU A 110 15.65 0.52 10.28
C LEU A 110 16.79 0.38 9.26
N PRO A 111 17.61 -0.67 9.37
CA PRO A 111 18.66 -0.93 8.40
C PRO A 111 18.05 -1.28 7.04
N ARG A 112 18.71 -0.85 5.97
CA ARG A 112 18.37 -1.33 4.63
C ARG A 112 18.78 -2.79 4.53
N LEU A 113 18.10 -3.57 3.69
CA LEU A 113 18.46 -4.97 3.41
C LEU A 113 19.93 -5.14 2.98
N LYS A 114 20.54 -4.09 2.40
CA LYS A 114 21.94 -4.05 1.97
C LYS A 114 22.94 -3.77 3.11
N ASP A 115 22.49 -3.36 4.28
CA ASP A 115 23.34 -2.93 5.39
C ASP A 115 23.73 -4.11 6.29
N GLY A 116 24.33 -5.16 5.74
CA GLY A 116 24.65 -6.43 6.40
C GLY A 116 25.55 -6.36 7.66
N LYS A 117 26.02 -5.16 8.04
CA LYS A 117 26.85 -4.94 9.26
C LYS A 117 26.04 -4.38 10.43
N LYS A 118 24.76 -4.06 10.26
CA LYS A 118 23.92 -3.54 11.33
C LYS A 118 23.17 -4.66 12.02
N PRO A 119 22.93 -4.55 13.34
CA PRO A 119 22.15 -5.56 14.04
C PRO A 119 20.75 -5.68 13.39
N PRO A 120 20.19 -6.89 13.38
CA PRO A 120 18.85 -7.11 12.81
C PRO A 120 17.83 -6.25 13.56
N PRO A 121 16.83 -5.67 12.87
CA PRO A 121 15.79 -4.92 13.54
C PRO A 121 14.88 -5.86 14.33
N ILE A 122 14.33 -5.35 15.44
CA ILE A 122 13.42 -6.12 16.29
C ILE A 122 11.99 -5.86 15.83
N LEU A 123 11.37 -6.88 15.25
CA LEU A 123 9.97 -6.90 14.89
C LEU A 123 9.10 -7.06 16.14
N LEU A 124 8.15 -6.16 16.35
CA LEU A 124 7.26 -6.14 17.52
C LEU A 124 5.83 -6.57 17.17
N ASP A 125 5.42 -6.29 15.95
CA ASP A 125 4.08 -6.57 15.46
C ASP A 125 4.03 -6.45 13.94
N HIS A 126 2.98 -6.97 13.32
CA HIS A 126 2.75 -6.82 11.88
C HIS A 126 1.26 -6.73 11.54
N MET A 127 1.01 -6.22 10.35
CA MET A 127 -0.28 -6.30 9.69
C MET A 127 -0.15 -7.14 8.42
N VAL A 128 -1.16 -7.92 8.13
CA VAL A 128 -1.32 -8.57 6.82
C VAL A 128 -1.93 -7.57 5.87
N VAL A 129 -1.29 -7.35 4.74
CA VAL A 129 -1.79 -6.42 3.72
C VAL A 129 -1.94 -7.18 2.41
N PHE A 130 -3.15 -7.21 1.92
CA PHE A 130 -3.45 -7.66 0.57
C PHE A 130 -3.56 -6.45 -0.35
N ASP A 131 -2.78 -6.46 -1.41
CA ASP A 131 -2.75 -5.40 -2.42
C ASP A 131 -3.41 -5.90 -3.70
N ILE A 132 -4.49 -5.24 -4.10
CA ILE A 132 -5.17 -5.49 -5.37
C ILE A 132 -4.78 -4.37 -6.33
N ASP A 133 -4.07 -4.69 -7.40
CA ASP A 133 -3.54 -3.74 -8.39
C ASP A 133 -3.96 -4.12 -9.82
N MET A 134 -4.92 -3.41 -10.38
CA MET A 134 -5.46 -3.66 -11.72
C MET A 134 -4.83 -2.74 -12.77
N ARG A 135 -4.09 -3.33 -13.71
CA ARG A 135 -3.43 -2.61 -14.81
C ARG A 135 -4.14 -2.82 -16.14
N PRO A 136 -4.14 -1.82 -17.04
CA PRO A 136 -3.69 -0.43 -16.87
C PRO A 136 -4.66 0.37 -15.97
N PHE A 137 -4.18 1.50 -15.40
CA PHE A 137 -5.05 2.39 -14.61
C PHE A 137 -6.09 3.09 -15.53
N CYS A 138 -7.36 2.80 -15.28
CA CYS A 138 -8.49 3.50 -15.86
C CYS A 138 -9.74 3.29 -14.98
N ILE A 139 -10.79 4.09 -15.18
CA ILE A 139 -11.99 4.06 -14.34
C ILE A 139 -12.64 2.67 -14.33
N ARG A 140 -12.72 2.01 -15.49
CA ARG A 140 -13.30 0.66 -15.58
C ARG A 140 -12.51 -0.36 -14.77
N ARG A 141 -11.18 -0.33 -14.84
CA ARG A 141 -10.31 -1.21 -14.06
C ARG A 141 -10.37 -0.93 -12.58
N LEU A 142 -10.59 0.33 -12.21
CA LEU A 142 -10.78 0.69 -10.81
C LEU A 142 -12.07 0.07 -10.25
N GLU A 143 -13.14 0.00 -11.03
CA GLU A 143 -14.36 -0.70 -10.63
C GLU A 143 -14.14 -2.22 -10.51
N ASP A 144 -13.41 -2.83 -11.44
CA ASP A 144 -13.00 -4.24 -11.32
C ASP A 144 -12.20 -4.48 -10.01
N ALA A 145 -11.26 -3.58 -9.69
CA ALA A 145 -10.49 -3.64 -8.45
C ALA A 145 -11.36 -3.49 -7.20
N ARG A 146 -12.37 -2.58 -7.24
CA ARG A 146 -13.32 -2.41 -6.15
C ARG A 146 -14.13 -3.68 -5.90
N VAL A 147 -14.64 -4.31 -6.97
CA VAL A 147 -15.38 -5.58 -6.86
C VAL A 147 -14.48 -6.68 -6.30
N ALA A 148 -13.24 -6.78 -6.76
CA ALA A 148 -12.27 -7.75 -6.24
C ALA A 148 -11.97 -7.50 -4.76
N ALA A 149 -11.81 -6.23 -4.33
CA ALA A 149 -11.60 -5.86 -2.93
C ALA A 149 -12.78 -6.26 -2.04
N MET A 150 -14.02 -6.08 -2.50
CA MET A 150 -15.21 -6.49 -1.75
C MET A 150 -15.30 -8.01 -1.58
N ARG A 151 -14.99 -8.79 -2.63
CA ARG A 151 -14.93 -10.25 -2.56
C ARG A 151 -13.82 -10.73 -1.60
N LEU A 152 -12.66 -10.10 -1.66
CA LEU A 152 -11.56 -10.40 -0.73
C LEU A 152 -11.93 -10.07 0.72
N ARG A 153 -12.66 -8.96 0.95
CA ARG A 153 -13.19 -8.62 2.27
C ARG A 153 -14.10 -9.72 2.83
N GLU A 154 -15.03 -10.22 2.00
CA GLU A 154 -15.95 -11.30 2.36
C GLU A 154 -15.15 -12.56 2.71
N TRP A 155 -14.19 -12.95 1.86
CA TRP A 155 -13.31 -14.09 2.12
C TRP A 155 -12.51 -13.93 3.42
N ILE A 156 -11.93 -12.76 3.71
CA ILE A 156 -11.23 -12.50 4.97
C ILE A 156 -12.16 -12.76 6.16
N SER A 157 -13.41 -12.29 6.08
CA SER A 157 -14.39 -12.42 7.17
C SER A 157 -14.91 -13.84 7.37
N GLU A 158 -14.99 -14.65 6.30
CA GLU A 158 -15.67 -15.96 6.32
C GLU A 158 -14.67 -17.13 6.38
N ALA A 159 -13.46 -16.95 5.85
CA ALA A 159 -12.51 -18.05 5.65
C ALA A 159 -11.20 -17.87 6.44
N THR A 160 -11.04 -16.79 7.19
CA THR A 160 -9.82 -16.53 7.97
C THR A 160 -10.16 -16.01 9.37
N ASP A 161 -9.17 -16.10 10.28
CA ASP A 161 -9.26 -15.48 11.61
C ASP A 161 -8.77 -14.03 11.62
N LEU A 162 -8.45 -13.45 10.46
CA LEU A 162 -7.91 -12.10 10.35
C LEU A 162 -8.95 -11.06 10.76
N ASP A 163 -8.52 -10.09 11.56
CA ASP A 163 -9.32 -8.92 11.95
C ASP A 163 -9.07 -7.76 10.99
N LEU A 164 -9.99 -7.55 10.04
CA LEU A 164 -9.88 -6.48 9.03
C LEU A 164 -9.98 -5.10 9.69
N GLN A 165 -8.91 -4.33 9.61
CA GLN A 165 -8.80 -3.01 10.22
C GLN A 165 -9.16 -1.87 9.27
N HIS A 166 -8.77 -1.99 8.00
CA HIS A 166 -8.89 -0.88 7.07
C HIS A 166 -8.93 -1.35 5.63
N ILE A 167 -9.73 -0.68 4.80
CA ILE A 167 -9.71 -0.80 3.35
C ILE A 167 -9.45 0.58 2.80
N SER A 168 -8.40 0.75 2.01
CA SER A 168 -8.09 2.04 1.37
C SER A 168 -7.90 1.88 -0.13
N PHE A 169 -8.35 2.89 -0.85
CA PHE A 169 -7.93 3.10 -2.23
C PHE A 169 -6.43 3.40 -2.26
N SER A 170 -5.67 2.75 -3.13
CA SER A 170 -4.22 2.98 -3.24
C SER A 170 -3.85 4.32 -3.89
N GLY A 171 -4.85 5.11 -4.28
CA GLY A 171 -4.68 6.36 -5.04
C GLY A 171 -4.41 6.15 -6.53
N GLY A 172 -4.32 4.93 -6.99
CA GLY A 172 -3.97 4.60 -8.39
C GLY A 172 -4.83 3.47 -8.96
N LYS A 173 -4.36 2.25 -8.87
CA LYS A 173 -4.86 1.12 -9.64
C LYS A 173 -5.73 0.14 -8.86
N GLY A 174 -5.84 0.32 -7.55
CA GLY A 174 -6.52 -0.67 -6.74
C GLY A 174 -6.67 -0.31 -5.27
N PHE A 175 -6.67 -1.33 -4.42
CA PHE A 175 -7.01 -1.21 -3.02
C PHE A 175 -6.04 -2.02 -2.15
N HIS A 176 -5.77 -1.49 -0.95
CA HIS A 176 -5.14 -2.23 0.13
C HIS A 176 -6.21 -2.68 1.13
N LEU A 177 -6.24 -3.96 1.45
CA LEU A 177 -6.98 -4.49 2.58
C LEU A 177 -5.98 -4.81 3.68
N ILE A 178 -6.16 -4.20 4.84
CA ILE A 178 -5.21 -4.22 5.95
C ILE A 178 -5.88 -4.91 7.12
N ALA A 179 -5.31 -6.02 7.57
CA ALA A 179 -5.85 -6.82 8.66
C ALA A 179 -4.79 -7.09 9.74
N ARG A 180 -5.26 -7.33 10.96
CA ARG A 180 -4.44 -7.90 12.04
C ARG A 180 -4.54 -9.41 12.02
N ASP A 181 -3.41 -10.04 12.25
CA ASP A 181 -3.34 -11.47 12.49
C ASP A 181 -3.44 -11.71 14.01
N PRO A 182 -4.43 -12.44 14.50
CA PRO A 182 -4.53 -12.81 15.91
C PRO A 182 -3.48 -13.83 16.32
N ASP A 183 -2.89 -14.57 15.36
CA ASP A 183 -1.81 -15.51 15.66
C ASP A 183 -0.54 -14.77 16.10
N ARG A 184 -0.18 -14.93 17.37
CA ARG A 184 0.98 -14.33 18.01
C ARG A 184 2.12 -15.31 18.22
N SER A 185 2.03 -16.52 17.67
CA SER A 185 3.00 -17.62 17.90
C SER A 185 4.43 -17.22 17.52
N ALA A 186 4.62 -16.50 16.40
CA ALA A 186 5.93 -16.02 15.97
C ALA A 186 6.60 -15.06 16.99
N PHE A 187 5.84 -14.38 17.83
CA PHE A 187 6.36 -13.41 18.80
C PHE A 187 6.82 -14.04 20.12
N SER A 188 6.63 -15.32 20.31
CA SER A 188 7.26 -16.09 21.37
C SER A 188 8.71 -16.47 21.05
N GLU A 189 9.13 -16.38 19.77
CA GLU A 189 10.49 -16.64 19.33
C GLU A 189 11.43 -15.52 19.79
N PRO A 190 12.46 -15.80 20.62
CA PRO A 190 13.40 -14.78 21.12
C PRO A 190 14.39 -14.31 20.06
N ASP A 191 14.78 -15.16 19.10
CA ASP A 191 15.67 -14.78 18.00
C ASP A 191 14.93 -13.87 17.01
N THR A 192 15.45 -12.67 16.83
CA THR A 192 14.80 -11.63 16.04
C THR A 192 14.77 -11.94 14.54
N ILE A 193 15.78 -12.67 14.04
CA ILE A 193 15.85 -13.08 12.64
C ILE A 193 14.81 -14.18 12.41
N ARG A 194 14.82 -15.20 13.27
CA ARG A 194 13.88 -16.32 13.18
C ARG A 194 12.43 -15.86 13.32
N ARG A 195 12.16 -14.92 14.25
CA ARG A 195 10.86 -14.28 14.41
C ARG A 195 10.38 -13.62 13.09
N GLU A 196 11.24 -12.83 12.44
CA GLU A 196 10.91 -12.17 11.17
C GLU A 196 10.64 -13.20 10.05
N GLU A 197 11.37 -14.32 10.03
CA GLU A 197 11.15 -15.42 9.09
C GLU A 197 9.80 -16.10 9.36
N MET A 198 9.47 -16.43 10.59
CA MET A 198 8.19 -17.03 10.96
C MET A 198 7.00 -16.13 10.53
N VAL A 199 7.07 -14.83 10.79
CA VAL A 199 6.04 -13.88 10.33
C VAL A 199 5.96 -13.86 8.81
N ARG A 200 7.08 -13.96 8.09
CA ARG A 200 7.09 -14.01 6.62
C ARG A 200 6.41 -15.30 6.12
N GLU A 201 6.66 -16.43 6.77
CA GLU A 201 6.05 -17.72 6.46
C GLU A 201 4.53 -17.68 6.71
N GLN A 202 4.08 -17.17 7.87
CA GLN A 202 2.65 -16.99 8.17
C GLN A 202 1.95 -16.12 7.11
N ARG A 203 2.53 -14.97 6.75
CA ARG A 203 2.00 -14.10 5.70
C ARG A 203 1.97 -14.78 4.32
N ARG A 204 2.96 -15.61 4.01
CA ARG A 204 3.00 -16.38 2.76
C ARG A 204 1.86 -17.40 2.70
N THR A 205 1.61 -18.10 3.78
CA THR A 205 0.49 -19.04 3.87
C THR A 205 -0.85 -18.34 3.62
N LEU A 206 -1.07 -17.17 4.23
CA LEU A 206 -2.28 -16.38 4.02
C LEU A 206 -2.40 -15.87 2.58
N LEU A 207 -1.28 -15.48 1.95
CA LEU A 207 -1.25 -15.10 0.55
C LEU A 207 -1.64 -16.27 -0.35
N ASP A 208 -1.03 -17.45 -0.13
CA ASP A 208 -1.28 -18.63 -0.94
C ASP A 208 -2.75 -19.06 -0.85
N GLN A 209 -3.35 -19.02 0.35
CA GLN A 209 -4.78 -19.25 0.54
C GLN A 209 -5.66 -18.26 -0.23
N ALA A 210 -5.30 -16.96 -0.22
CA ALA A 210 -6.04 -15.94 -0.99
C ALA A 210 -5.94 -16.18 -2.50
N LEU A 211 -4.76 -16.56 -3.00
CA LEU A 211 -4.54 -16.87 -4.41
C LEU A 211 -5.28 -18.16 -4.84
N GLU A 212 -5.27 -19.20 -4.02
CA GLU A 212 -6.01 -20.45 -4.24
C GLU A 212 -7.52 -20.21 -4.27
N ALA A 213 -8.02 -19.27 -3.44
CA ALA A 213 -9.42 -18.83 -3.46
C ALA A 213 -9.74 -17.92 -4.68
N GLY A 214 -8.77 -17.64 -5.56
CA GLY A 214 -8.96 -16.90 -6.80
C GLY A 214 -8.95 -15.38 -6.65
N HIS A 215 -8.43 -14.84 -5.54
CA HIS A 215 -8.31 -13.40 -5.35
C HIS A 215 -7.09 -12.84 -6.08
N PRO A 216 -7.24 -11.74 -6.86
CA PRO A 216 -6.16 -11.16 -7.66
C PRO A 216 -5.26 -10.24 -6.83
N VAL A 217 -4.58 -10.80 -5.83
CA VAL A 217 -3.68 -10.06 -4.93
C VAL A 217 -2.23 -10.06 -5.45
N ASP A 218 -1.49 -8.97 -5.22
CA ASP A 218 -0.07 -8.88 -5.57
C ASP A 218 0.75 -9.82 -4.66
N PRO A 219 1.43 -10.84 -5.23
CA PRO A 219 2.17 -11.82 -4.44
C PRO A 219 3.41 -11.27 -3.74
N VAL A 220 3.85 -10.06 -4.08
CA VAL A 220 5.08 -9.46 -3.53
C VAL A 220 4.82 -8.69 -2.25
N VAL A 221 3.61 -8.12 -2.09
CA VAL A 221 3.32 -7.20 -0.98
C VAL A 221 3.11 -7.93 0.34
N THR A 222 2.26 -8.94 0.34
CA THR A 222 1.82 -9.61 1.58
C THR A 222 2.96 -10.26 2.38
N PRO A 223 3.89 -11.04 1.79
CA PRO A 223 4.93 -11.72 2.57
C PRO A 223 6.08 -10.81 3.01
N ASP A 224 6.23 -9.62 2.41
CA ASP A 224 7.36 -8.73 2.72
C ASP A 224 7.14 -7.99 4.05
N THR A 225 7.83 -8.43 5.11
CA THR A 225 7.78 -7.84 6.46
C THR A 225 8.29 -6.41 6.51
N ARG A 226 9.12 -6.01 5.55
CA ARG A 226 9.68 -4.65 5.44
C ARG A 226 8.96 -3.77 4.42
N ARG A 227 7.83 -4.27 3.92
CA ARG A 227 7.01 -3.52 2.97
C ARG A 227 6.51 -2.22 3.56
N ILE A 228 6.51 -1.22 2.72
CA ILE A 228 5.78 0.03 2.98
C ILE A 228 4.63 0.10 1.98
N ILE A 229 3.48 0.53 2.46
CA ILE A 229 2.29 0.79 1.66
C ILE A 229 1.99 2.29 1.66
N ARG A 230 1.20 2.73 0.70
CA ARG A 230 0.76 4.12 0.66
C ARG A 230 -0.13 4.41 1.87
N LEU A 231 0.12 5.55 2.51
CA LEU A 231 -0.60 5.94 3.71
C LEU A 231 -1.99 6.47 3.34
N PRO A 232 -3.08 5.90 3.88
CA PRO A 232 -4.43 6.44 3.71
C PRO A 232 -4.55 7.90 4.17
N GLY A 233 -5.36 8.68 3.46
CA GLY A 233 -5.52 10.12 3.69
C GLY A 233 -4.42 10.98 3.07
N THR A 234 -3.50 10.39 2.28
CA THR A 234 -2.44 11.12 1.57
C THR A 234 -2.62 11.02 0.06
N LEU A 235 -1.90 11.89 -0.68
CA LEU A 235 -2.01 11.95 -2.13
C LEU A 235 -1.17 10.86 -2.83
N HIS A 236 -1.66 10.45 -3.99
CA HIS A 236 -0.91 9.64 -4.94
C HIS A 236 -0.23 10.53 -5.98
N GLY A 237 1.10 10.56 -5.99
CA GLY A 237 1.88 11.51 -6.76
C GLY A 237 1.72 11.46 -8.29
N SER A 238 1.22 10.35 -8.84
CA SER A 238 1.05 10.22 -10.30
C SER A 238 -0.38 10.44 -10.77
N THR A 239 -1.37 10.32 -9.89
CA THR A 239 -2.79 10.47 -10.24
C THR A 239 -3.46 11.68 -9.61
N GLY A 240 -2.91 12.20 -8.50
CA GLY A 240 -3.52 13.28 -7.73
C GLY A 240 -4.67 12.87 -6.83
N PHE A 241 -5.08 11.61 -6.86
CA PHE A 241 -6.15 11.15 -5.98
C PHE A 241 -5.66 10.99 -4.54
N ALA A 242 -6.56 11.21 -3.59
CA ALA A 242 -6.34 10.84 -2.21
C ALA A 242 -6.52 9.32 -2.03
N CYS A 243 -5.66 8.74 -1.19
CA CYS A 243 -5.70 7.33 -0.83
C CYS A 243 -6.69 7.07 0.29
#